data_96a0ae63358e3b0c3d73a23004d3312d
#
_entry.id   96a0ae63358e3b0c3d73a23004d3312d
#
_cell.length_a   1.000
_cell.length_b   1.000
_cell.length_c   1.000
_cell.angle_alpha   90.00
_cell.angle_beta   90.00
_cell.angle_gamma   90.00
#
_symmetry.space_group_name_H-M   'P 1'
#
loop_
_entity.id
_entity.type
_entity.pdbx_description
1 polymer ?
#
loop_
_entity_poly.entity_id
_entity_poly.type
_entity_poly.pdbx_seq_one_letter_code
_entity_poly.pdbx_strand_id
1 'polypeptide(L)'
;MSNDAYKEKLATPPSPEKVKEMVAKTPMSGPHRGTVILAATATFGSLLFGYDTGVIAGALPYMYMDNVAGGLGLDALHEGWVNAMLAIGAAFGALIGGWLTDRLGRRTNIMILAVIFLVGTLGCTFSPNVWVIYPFRFILGWAVGGASSSVPLYLAETAPKRIRGPLVAVDQFMIVFGQLVAYICNAALSQAHNAPEATVKAISAGAVCPKGAPDAGKAVQAGGTYTWDCLSGLSDTVRETMVLSGGNGNAWRWMLVIATIPAICLWLGMRVMPESPRWYAANQRYYEAIGALKRVRDTDEEVEFETNEMIELHRKEEEEEQWNFSRIWSTPWTRKVLIIGVFLGIFDQTTGINTVMWYMPKILTAAGFDTGQGIMLNVVTGTFSAVGSAVGFLLIAKLYRRTVGIYQETGVAISLLVLAGVFYWGIEPHMDAHGNVASDIPNFLPWLVLILVSVFLFIKQSGTIHWVLLSEIFPAKIRGVSQGISVCALWIFNAIVAGTFPWMIENLGGSGTYLVFGIINVIALCFYIKFVPETKIYTLEEVEQNLEAKYSK
;
A
#
# COMPACT_ATOMS: atom_id res chain seq x y z
N MET A 1 -7.71 -44.57 14.09
CA MET A 1 -6.31 -44.29 13.77
C MET A 1 -5.94 -42.98 14.46
N SER A 2 -4.84 -42.94 15.19
CA SER A 2 -4.45 -41.73 15.90
C SER A 2 -4.15 -40.59 14.92
N ASN A 3 -4.46 -39.34 15.31
CA ASN A 3 -4.24 -38.13 14.49
C ASN A 3 -2.76 -37.94 14.08
N ASP A 4 -1.85 -38.72 14.62
CA ASP A 4 -0.40 -38.66 14.37
C ASP A 4 0.07 -39.41 13.11
N ALA A 5 -0.71 -40.41 12.66
CA ALA A 5 -0.37 -41.15 11.42
C ALA A 5 -0.43 -40.27 10.16
N TYR A 6 -1.17 -39.16 10.21
CA TYR A 6 -1.31 -38.22 9.09
C TYR A 6 -0.27 -37.06 9.11
N LYS A 7 0.62 -37.03 10.10
CA LYS A 7 1.71 -36.04 10.21
C LYS A 7 3.06 -36.60 9.74
N GLU A 8 3.06 -37.80 9.21
CA GLU A 8 4.28 -38.46 8.74
C GLU A 8 4.84 -37.78 7.49
N LYS A 9 6.13 -37.44 7.55
CA LYS A 9 6.89 -36.98 6.38
C LYS A 9 7.29 -38.17 5.55
N LEU A 10 6.97 -38.16 4.26
CA LEU A 10 7.45 -39.19 3.34
C LEU A 10 8.81 -38.76 2.78
N ALA A 11 9.84 -39.59 2.98
CA ALA A 11 11.21 -39.32 2.51
C ALA A 11 11.32 -39.21 0.96
N THR A 12 10.38 -39.82 0.25
CA THR A 12 10.32 -39.78 -1.23
C THR A 12 8.90 -39.42 -1.68
N PRO A 13 8.75 -38.67 -2.79
CA PRO A 13 7.46 -38.38 -3.36
C PRO A 13 6.67 -39.67 -3.68
N PRO A 14 5.37 -39.73 -3.33
CA PRO A 14 4.56 -40.92 -3.59
C PRO A 14 4.27 -41.09 -5.10
N SER A 15 4.17 -42.33 -5.55
CA SER A 15 3.72 -42.62 -6.92
C SER A 15 2.24 -42.24 -7.12
N PRO A 16 1.76 -42.05 -8.37
CA PRO A 16 0.35 -41.70 -8.65
C PRO A 16 -0.64 -42.72 -8.07
N GLU A 17 -0.32 -44.00 -8.10
CA GLU A 17 -1.16 -45.05 -7.50
C GLU A 17 -1.26 -44.91 -5.98
N LYS A 18 -0.12 -44.62 -5.33
CA LYS A 18 -0.08 -44.37 -3.89
C LYS A 18 -0.83 -43.06 -3.51
N VAL A 19 -0.75 -42.03 -4.35
CA VAL A 19 -1.55 -40.80 -4.15
C VAL A 19 -3.04 -41.10 -4.15
N LYS A 20 -3.54 -41.90 -5.09
CA LYS A 20 -4.93 -42.33 -5.14
C LYS A 20 -5.35 -43.08 -3.87
N GLU A 21 -4.52 -43.99 -3.38
CA GLU A 21 -4.76 -44.68 -2.12
C GLU A 21 -4.77 -43.72 -0.92
N MET A 22 -3.83 -42.77 -0.88
CA MET A 22 -3.74 -41.75 0.15
C MET A 22 -4.98 -40.84 0.15
N VAL A 23 -5.46 -40.41 -1.01
CA VAL A 23 -6.69 -39.59 -1.14
C VAL A 23 -7.88 -40.37 -0.57
N ALA A 24 -8.05 -41.65 -0.92
CA ALA A 24 -9.15 -42.46 -0.41
C ALA A 24 -9.11 -42.66 1.12
N LYS A 25 -7.92 -42.73 1.72
CA LYS A 25 -7.73 -43.00 3.17
C LYS A 25 -7.67 -41.75 4.03
N THR A 26 -7.28 -40.60 3.47
CA THR A 26 -7.07 -39.37 4.24
C THR A 26 -8.38 -38.66 4.48
N PRO A 27 -8.78 -38.42 5.72
CA PRO A 27 -9.98 -37.64 6.03
C PRO A 27 -9.73 -36.14 5.73
N MET A 28 -10.84 -35.40 5.54
CA MET A 28 -10.79 -33.94 5.49
C MET A 28 -10.21 -33.38 6.79
N SER A 29 -9.27 -32.44 6.73
CA SER A 29 -8.57 -31.88 7.91
C SER A 29 -9.43 -30.91 8.75
N GLY A 30 -10.70 -30.73 8.40
CA GLY A 30 -11.67 -29.88 9.10
C GLY A 30 -12.89 -29.64 8.20
N PRO A 31 -13.82 -28.76 8.60
CA PRO A 31 -15.03 -28.49 7.82
C PRO A 31 -14.69 -27.94 6.42
N HIS A 32 -15.48 -28.33 5.42
CA HIS A 32 -15.38 -27.81 4.06
C HIS A 32 -15.55 -26.28 4.08
N ARG A 33 -14.73 -25.58 3.29
CA ARG A 33 -14.77 -24.12 3.16
C ARG A 33 -14.89 -23.74 1.70
N GLY A 34 -16.03 -23.14 1.36
CA GLY A 34 -16.22 -22.63 0.01
C GLY A 34 -15.14 -21.58 -0.32
N THR A 35 -14.74 -21.56 -1.57
CA THR A 35 -13.67 -20.67 -2.06
C THR A 35 -13.95 -19.18 -1.81
N VAL A 36 -15.24 -18.80 -1.79
CA VAL A 36 -15.64 -17.41 -1.48
C VAL A 36 -15.30 -17.02 -0.04
N ILE A 37 -15.52 -17.92 0.93
CA ILE A 37 -15.20 -17.66 2.35
C ILE A 37 -13.69 -17.58 2.53
N LEU A 38 -12.94 -18.46 1.88
CA LEU A 38 -11.48 -18.44 1.89
C LEU A 38 -10.94 -17.13 1.32
N ALA A 39 -11.43 -16.71 0.15
CA ALA A 39 -11.07 -15.46 -0.49
C ALA A 39 -11.41 -14.26 0.40
N ALA A 40 -12.65 -14.16 0.86
CA ALA A 40 -13.11 -13.07 1.72
C ALA A 40 -12.26 -12.96 3.00
N THR A 41 -11.91 -14.09 3.63
CA THR A 41 -11.09 -14.10 4.85
C THR A 41 -9.66 -13.62 4.57
N ALA A 42 -9.02 -14.13 3.53
CA ALA A 42 -7.63 -13.79 3.21
C ALA A 42 -7.49 -12.34 2.75
N THR A 43 -8.44 -11.83 1.95
CA THR A 43 -8.43 -10.46 1.44
C THR A 43 -8.64 -9.39 2.52
N PHE A 44 -9.06 -9.75 3.75
CA PHE A 44 -8.99 -8.83 4.89
C PHE A 44 -7.56 -8.36 5.18
N GLY A 45 -6.53 -9.14 4.83
CA GLY A 45 -5.14 -8.70 4.94
C GLY A 45 -4.83 -7.53 4.02
N SER A 46 -5.29 -7.58 2.78
CA SER A 46 -5.11 -6.52 1.79
C SER A 46 -6.00 -5.31 2.08
N LEU A 47 -7.24 -5.52 2.55
CA LEU A 47 -8.10 -4.45 3.05
C LEU A 47 -7.44 -3.72 4.23
N LEU A 48 -6.83 -4.45 5.15
CA LEU A 48 -6.12 -3.91 6.31
C LEU A 48 -4.92 -3.06 5.90
N PHE A 49 -4.12 -3.52 4.94
CA PHE A 49 -3.05 -2.74 4.33
C PHE A 49 -3.59 -1.43 3.73
N GLY A 50 -4.66 -1.53 2.94
CA GLY A 50 -5.29 -0.35 2.35
C GLY A 50 -5.82 0.63 3.40
N TYR A 51 -6.50 0.14 4.42
CA TYR A 51 -7.03 0.96 5.50
C TYR A 51 -5.91 1.73 6.21
N ASP A 52 -4.81 1.07 6.58
CA ASP A 52 -3.70 1.73 7.28
C ASP A 52 -3.04 2.83 6.44
N THR A 53 -2.84 2.58 5.14
CA THR A 53 -2.28 3.60 4.24
C THR A 53 -3.24 4.76 4.00
N GLY A 54 -4.56 4.53 4.06
CA GLY A 54 -5.57 5.58 3.88
C GLY A 54 -5.84 6.39 5.15
N VAL A 55 -5.85 5.75 6.33
CA VAL A 55 -6.27 6.40 7.58
C VAL A 55 -5.36 7.54 7.97
N ILE A 56 -4.08 7.47 7.64
CA ILE A 56 -3.09 8.50 8.00
C ILE A 56 -3.42 9.85 7.38
N ALA A 57 -4.00 9.89 6.18
CA ALA A 57 -4.35 11.13 5.51
C ALA A 57 -5.32 12.00 6.31
N GLY A 58 -6.32 11.39 6.98
CA GLY A 58 -7.24 12.14 7.83
C GLY A 58 -6.74 12.33 9.27
N ALA A 59 -5.81 11.48 9.72
CA ALA A 59 -5.24 11.57 11.07
C ALA A 59 -4.17 12.66 11.19
N LEU A 60 -3.34 12.87 10.14
CA LEU A 60 -2.26 13.87 10.15
C LEU A 60 -2.70 15.27 10.54
N PRO A 61 -3.80 15.84 10.00
CA PRO A 61 -4.26 17.18 10.38
C PRO A 61 -4.48 17.37 11.88
N TYR A 62 -4.98 16.33 12.57
CA TYR A 62 -5.14 16.36 14.03
C TYR A 62 -3.81 16.14 14.76
N MET A 63 -2.86 15.42 14.17
CA MET A 63 -1.53 15.21 14.74
C MET A 63 -0.64 16.47 14.69
N TYR A 64 -0.91 17.43 13.78
CA TYR A 64 -0.20 18.71 13.73
C TYR A 64 -0.47 19.59 14.94
N MET A 65 -1.64 19.41 15.59
CA MET A 65 -2.00 20.18 16.78
C MET A 65 -1.03 19.90 17.94
N ASP A 66 -0.86 20.89 18.80
CA ASP A 66 -0.04 20.74 20.01
C ASP A 66 -0.54 19.61 20.92
N ASN A 67 0.37 19.05 21.71
CA ASN A 67 0.03 17.98 22.67
C ASN A 67 -1.07 18.39 23.66
N VAL A 68 -1.10 19.66 24.09
CA VAL A 68 -2.16 20.20 24.96
C VAL A 68 -3.54 20.12 24.29
N ALA A 69 -3.59 20.28 22.98
CA ALA A 69 -4.82 20.16 22.20
C ALA A 69 -5.12 18.71 21.77
N GLY A 70 -4.31 17.73 22.17
CA GLY A 70 -4.49 16.31 21.87
C GLY A 70 -3.75 15.82 20.62
N GLY A 71 -2.98 16.67 19.95
CA GLY A 71 -2.13 16.32 18.81
C GLY A 71 -0.76 15.79 19.24
N LEU A 72 0.21 15.84 18.34
CA LEU A 72 1.60 15.45 18.55
C LEU A 72 2.59 16.58 18.23
N GLY A 73 2.11 17.73 17.77
CA GLY A 73 2.95 18.87 17.37
C GLY A 73 3.87 18.54 16.21
N LEU A 74 3.37 17.85 15.17
CA LEU A 74 4.20 17.43 14.04
C LEU A 74 4.58 18.64 13.18
N ASP A 75 5.88 18.78 12.93
CA ASP A 75 6.41 19.58 11.84
C ASP A 75 6.60 18.72 10.57
N ALA A 76 7.02 19.34 9.45
CA ALA A 76 7.21 18.65 8.19
C ALA A 76 8.22 17.49 8.27
N LEU A 77 9.25 17.63 9.09
CA LEU A 77 10.26 16.59 9.25
C LEU A 77 9.69 15.39 10.00
N HIS A 78 9.00 15.62 11.13
CA HIS A 78 8.40 14.57 11.92
C HIS A 78 7.24 13.89 11.16
N GLU A 79 6.44 14.66 10.41
CA GLU A 79 5.39 14.17 9.52
C GLU A 79 5.97 13.19 8.47
N GLY A 80 7.05 13.61 7.81
CA GLY A 80 7.76 12.77 6.84
C GLY A 80 8.26 11.46 7.46
N TRP A 81 8.86 11.52 8.65
CA TRP A 81 9.34 10.33 9.35
C TRP A 81 8.23 9.38 9.81
N VAL A 82 7.08 9.89 10.24
CA VAL A 82 5.91 9.05 10.60
C VAL A 82 5.50 8.14 9.43
N ASN A 83 5.50 8.67 8.20
CA ASN A 83 5.16 7.88 7.01
C ASN A 83 6.34 7.06 6.48
N ALA A 84 7.56 7.61 6.52
CA ALA A 84 8.75 6.88 6.10
C ALA A 84 9.01 5.62 6.95
N MET A 85 8.77 5.68 8.26
CA MET A 85 8.93 4.53 9.16
C MET A 85 8.03 3.36 8.79
N LEU A 86 6.80 3.62 8.34
CA LEU A 86 5.92 2.59 7.81
C LEU A 86 6.55 1.92 6.58
N ALA A 87 7.03 2.70 5.61
CA ALA A 87 7.62 2.18 4.38
C ALA A 87 8.94 1.42 4.63
N ILE A 88 9.79 1.89 5.55
CA ILE A 88 11.00 1.18 5.99
C ILE A 88 10.62 -0.15 6.65
N GLY A 89 9.62 -0.15 7.53
CA GLY A 89 9.07 -1.37 8.12
C GLY A 89 8.54 -2.34 7.07
N ALA A 90 7.87 -1.83 6.03
CA ALA A 90 7.35 -2.64 4.93
C ALA A 90 8.47 -3.24 4.06
N ALA A 91 9.56 -2.51 3.80
CA ALA A 91 10.75 -3.06 3.15
C ALA A 91 11.31 -4.25 3.94
N PHE A 92 11.47 -4.08 5.25
CA PHE A 92 11.93 -5.12 6.15
C PHE A 92 10.96 -6.32 6.18
N GLY A 93 9.65 -6.04 6.28
CA GLY A 93 8.60 -7.06 6.28
C GLY A 93 8.53 -7.86 4.99
N ALA A 94 8.71 -7.23 3.83
CA ALA A 94 8.73 -7.89 2.54
C ALA A 94 9.94 -8.83 2.38
N LEU A 95 11.12 -8.42 2.87
CA LEU A 95 12.33 -9.25 2.83
C LEU A 95 12.23 -10.49 3.73
N ILE A 96 11.77 -10.29 4.97
CA ILE A 96 11.69 -11.38 5.95
C ILE A 96 10.42 -12.20 5.76
N GLY A 97 9.34 -11.58 5.27
CA GLY A 97 8.04 -12.20 5.10
C GLY A 97 8.08 -13.44 4.22
N GLY A 98 8.83 -13.40 3.11
CA GLY A 98 9.01 -14.57 2.24
C GLY A 98 9.65 -15.76 2.97
N TRP A 99 10.78 -15.53 3.62
CA TRP A 99 11.47 -16.56 4.40
C TRP A 99 10.62 -17.12 5.54
N LEU A 100 9.91 -16.25 6.25
CA LEU A 100 9.03 -16.65 7.35
C LEU A 100 7.83 -17.46 6.85
N THR A 101 7.26 -17.05 5.70
CA THR A 101 6.17 -17.74 5.02
C THR A 101 6.55 -19.16 4.60
N ASP A 102 7.75 -19.35 4.09
CA ASP A 102 8.24 -20.67 3.69
C ASP A 102 8.51 -21.56 4.90
N ARG A 103 9.01 -21.00 6.00
CA ARG A 103 9.36 -21.76 7.19
C ARG A 103 8.16 -22.11 8.08
N LEU A 104 7.22 -21.18 8.29
CA LEU A 104 6.10 -21.35 9.23
C LEU A 104 4.80 -21.79 8.56
N GLY A 105 4.70 -21.64 7.24
CA GLY A 105 3.46 -21.81 6.49
C GLY A 105 2.75 -20.47 6.25
N ARG A 106 1.93 -20.43 5.21
CA ARG A 106 1.27 -19.21 4.74
C ARG A 106 0.24 -18.72 5.74
N ARG A 107 -0.66 -19.61 6.17
CA ARG A 107 -1.70 -19.32 7.16
C ARG A 107 -1.11 -18.85 8.49
N THR A 108 -0.13 -19.58 9.01
CA THR A 108 0.50 -19.28 10.29
C THR A 108 1.19 -17.91 10.24
N ASN A 109 1.91 -17.62 9.15
CA ASN A 109 2.54 -16.32 8.96
C ASN A 109 1.52 -15.17 8.92
N ILE A 110 0.42 -15.32 8.17
CA ILE A 110 -0.66 -14.30 8.10
C ILE A 110 -1.27 -14.05 9.51
N MET A 111 -1.47 -15.09 10.31
CA MET A 111 -1.95 -14.92 11.70
C MET A 111 -0.97 -14.16 12.57
N ILE A 112 0.34 -14.42 12.45
CA ILE A 112 1.39 -13.69 13.18
C ILE A 112 1.40 -12.23 12.72
N LEU A 113 1.35 -11.97 11.42
CA LEU A 113 1.30 -10.61 10.87
C LEU A 113 0.07 -9.84 11.33
N ALA A 114 -1.10 -10.50 11.45
CA ALA A 114 -2.30 -9.87 12.01
C ALA A 114 -2.12 -9.44 13.48
N VAL A 115 -1.41 -10.25 14.29
CA VAL A 115 -1.07 -9.88 15.68
C VAL A 115 -0.06 -8.73 15.71
N ILE A 116 0.98 -8.78 14.89
CA ILE A 116 1.98 -7.70 14.77
C ILE A 116 1.30 -6.39 14.35
N PHE A 117 0.36 -6.46 13.39
CA PHE A 117 -0.45 -5.32 12.96
C PHE A 117 -1.28 -4.75 14.12
N LEU A 118 -1.95 -5.62 14.88
CA LEU A 118 -2.74 -5.21 16.04
C LEU A 118 -1.88 -4.48 17.09
N VAL A 119 -0.71 -5.03 17.41
CA VAL A 119 0.26 -4.42 18.34
C VAL A 119 0.74 -3.07 17.82
N GLY A 120 1.10 -3.00 16.52
CA GLY A 120 1.53 -1.75 15.88
C GLY A 120 0.43 -0.68 15.90
N THR A 121 -0.79 -1.04 15.55
CA THR A 121 -1.95 -0.12 15.55
C THR A 121 -2.25 0.41 16.95
N LEU A 122 -2.34 -0.46 17.95
CA LEU A 122 -2.58 -0.05 19.33
C LEU A 122 -1.43 0.80 19.87
N GLY A 123 -0.18 0.43 19.55
CA GLY A 123 0.99 1.22 19.92
C GLY A 123 0.98 2.62 19.30
N CYS A 124 0.63 2.75 18.01
CA CYS A 124 0.42 4.05 17.39
C CYS A 124 -0.71 4.82 18.06
N THR A 125 -1.88 4.19 18.29
CA THR A 125 -3.07 4.82 18.88
C THR A 125 -2.78 5.41 20.27
N PHE A 126 -2.02 4.70 21.10
CA PHE A 126 -1.72 5.13 22.48
C PHE A 126 -0.39 5.89 22.60
N SER A 127 0.26 6.22 21.51
CA SER A 127 1.52 6.98 21.54
C SER A 127 1.34 8.37 22.18
N PRO A 128 2.11 8.71 23.22
CA PRO A 128 2.06 10.01 23.88
C PRO A 128 2.83 11.10 23.12
N ASN A 129 3.78 10.71 22.27
CA ASN A 129 4.64 11.61 21.53
C ASN A 129 5.16 10.95 20.24
N VAL A 130 5.79 11.75 19.38
CA VAL A 130 6.30 11.32 18.07
C VAL A 130 7.38 10.24 18.16
N TRP A 131 8.21 10.24 19.19
CA TRP A 131 9.29 9.26 19.36
C TRP A 131 8.77 7.85 19.65
N VAL A 132 7.61 7.74 20.27
CA VAL A 132 6.93 6.46 20.53
C VAL A 132 6.17 5.98 19.28
N ILE A 133 5.60 6.89 18.47
CA ILE A 133 4.87 6.48 17.26
C ILE A 133 5.81 5.87 16.20
N TYR A 134 7.06 6.32 16.08
CA TYR A 134 8.02 5.82 15.08
C TYR A 134 8.24 4.31 15.14
N PRO A 135 8.64 3.70 16.27
CA PRO A 135 8.84 2.27 16.32
C PRO A 135 7.54 1.49 16.08
N PHE A 136 6.37 2.00 16.51
CA PHE A 136 5.11 1.34 16.23
C PHE A 136 4.69 1.46 14.77
N ARG A 137 5.02 2.56 14.09
CA ARG A 137 4.86 2.70 12.64
C ARG A 137 5.76 1.71 11.88
N PHE A 138 7.00 1.50 12.35
CA PHE A 138 7.88 0.47 11.78
C PHE A 138 7.29 -0.93 11.96
N ILE A 139 6.82 -1.27 13.17
CA ILE A 139 6.18 -2.57 13.45
C ILE A 139 4.95 -2.78 12.57
N LEU A 140 4.12 -1.74 12.40
CA LEU A 140 2.96 -1.75 11.54
C LEU A 140 3.36 -1.98 10.08
N GLY A 141 4.38 -1.26 9.61
CA GLY A 141 4.96 -1.44 8.29
C GLY A 141 5.47 -2.86 8.05
N TRP A 142 6.14 -3.46 9.04
CA TRP A 142 6.56 -4.87 8.95
C TRP A 142 5.38 -5.81 8.67
N ALA A 143 4.27 -5.64 9.39
CA ALA A 143 3.07 -6.44 9.14
C ALA A 143 2.51 -6.21 7.73
N VAL A 144 2.46 -4.96 7.27
CA VAL A 144 2.01 -4.56 5.93
C VAL A 144 2.88 -5.19 4.84
N GLY A 145 4.20 -5.06 4.93
CA GLY A 145 5.14 -5.61 3.95
C GLY A 145 5.12 -7.13 3.91
N GLY A 146 5.03 -7.79 5.08
CA GLY A 146 4.88 -9.24 5.16
C GLY A 146 3.55 -9.73 4.57
N ALA A 147 2.44 -9.03 4.84
CA ALA A 147 1.13 -9.38 4.31
C ALA A 147 1.04 -9.20 2.80
N SER A 148 1.65 -8.15 2.24
CA SER A 148 1.65 -7.88 0.80
C SER A 148 2.26 -9.01 -0.05
N SER A 149 3.16 -9.81 0.52
CA SER A 149 3.74 -11.00 -0.12
C SER A 149 2.97 -12.28 0.22
N SER A 150 2.53 -12.44 1.48
CA SER A 150 1.97 -13.70 1.98
C SER A 150 0.51 -13.92 1.60
N VAL A 151 -0.31 -12.87 1.53
CA VAL A 151 -1.75 -12.99 1.24
C VAL A 151 -2.01 -13.39 -0.22
N PRO A 152 -1.44 -12.72 -1.25
CA PRO A 152 -1.60 -13.15 -2.62
C PRO A 152 -1.08 -14.56 -2.87
N LEU A 153 0.04 -14.93 -2.22
CA LEU A 153 0.62 -16.26 -2.31
C LEU A 153 -0.31 -17.32 -1.71
N TYR A 154 -0.88 -17.07 -0.54
CA TYR A 154 -1.85 -17.96 0.09
C TYR A 154 -3.08 -18.18 -0.81
N LEU A 155 -3.62 -17.12 -1.39
CA LEU A 155 -4.74 -17.19 -2.32
C LEU A 155 -4.39 -17.98 -3.58
N ALA A 156 -3.22 -17.74 -4.16
CA ALA A 156 -2.75 -18.43 -5.36
C ALA A 156 -2.53 -19.93 -5.13
N GLU A 157 -2.11 -20.34 -3.92
CA GLU A 157 -1.84 -21.74 -3.57
C GLU A 157 -3.08 -22.52 -3.12
N THR A 158 -4.08 -21.85 -2.54
CA THR A 158 -5.28 -22.50 -2.01
C THR A 158 -6.47 -22.48 -2.97
N ALA A 159 -6.54 -21.48 -3.86
CA ALA A 159 -7.62 -21.34 -4.82
C ALA A 159 -7.57 -22.38 -5.95
N PRO A 160 -8.74 -22.87 -6.41
CA PRO A 160 -8.84 -23.68 -7.64
C PRO A 160 -8.26 -22.93 -8.85
N LYS A 161 -7.62 -23.66 -9.79
CA LYS A 161 -6.98 -23.08 -10.98
C LYS A 161 -7.90 -22.12 -11.75
N ARG A 162 -9.20 -22.47 -11.90
CA ARG A 162 -10.18 -21.71 -12.67
C ARG A 162 -10.38 -20.27 -12.18
N ILE A 163 -10.26 -20.03 -10.87
CA ILE A 163 -10.57 -18.73 -10.25
C ILE A 163 -9.36 -18.07 -9.59
N ARG A 164 -8.18 -18.68 -9.65
CA ARG A 164 -6.93 -18.17 -9.04
C ARG A 164 -6.59 -16.76 -9.49
N GLY A 165 -6.58 -16.51 -10.81
CA GLY A 165 -6.32 -15.18 -11.37
C GLY A 165 -7.30 -14.09 -10.89
N PRO A 166 -8.62 -14.30 -11.04
CA PRO A 166 -9.63 -13.42 -10.47
C PRO A 166 -9.48 -13.15 -8.98
N LEU A 167 -9.10 -14.13 -8.16
CA LEU A 167 -8.94 -13.95 -6.72
C LEU A 167 -7.74 -13.08 -6.36
N VAL A 168 -6.61 -13.26 -7.04
CA VAL A 168 -5.44 -12.38 -6.86
C VAL A 168 -5.77 -10.95 -7.30
N ALA A 169 -6.58 -10.78 -8.33
CA ALA A 169 -7.04 -9.47 -8.76
C ALA A 169 -7.96 -8.80 -7.71
N VAL A 170 -8.87 -9.57 -7.10
CA VAL A 170 -9.72 -9.09 -5.99
C VAL A 170 -8.87 -8.66 -4.80
N ASP A 171 -7.80 -9.39 -4.49
CA ASP A 171 -6.87 -9.04 -3.42
C ASP A 171 -6.25 -7.66 -3.62
N GLN A 172 -5.75 -7.36 -4.82
CA GLN A 172 -5.22 -6.04 -5.16
C GLN A 172 -6.29 -4.93 -5.10
N PHE A 173 -7.51 -5.23 -5.56
CA PHE A 173 -8.63 -4.29 -5.43
C PHE A 173 -8.95 -3.98 -3.97
N MET A 174 -8.87 -4.97 -3.07
CA MET A 174 -9.16 -4.80 -1.65
C MET A 174 -8.19 -3.86 -0.94
N ILE A 175 -6.97 -3.67 -1.45
CA ILE A 175 -6.06 -2.62 -0.95
C ILE A 175 -6.66 -1.24 -1.21
N VAL A 176 -7.04 -0.95 -2.45
CA VAL A 176 -7.61 0.35 -2.84
C VAL A 176 -8.98 0.58 -2.19
N PHE A 177 -9.78 -0.47 -2.08
CA PHE A 177 -11.05 -0.42 -1.37
C PHE A 177 -10.87 -0.14 0.12
N GLY A 178 -9.86 -0.73 0.76
CA GLY A 178 -9.50 -0.45 2.16
C GLY A 178 -9.11 1.01 2.38
N GLN A 179 -8.39 1.62 1.44
CA GLN A 179 -8.08 3.06 1.47
C GLN A 179 -9.36 3.90 1.40
N LEU A 180 -10.27 3.58 0.48
CA LEU A 180 -11.56 4.28 0.38
C LEU A 180 -12.36 4.16 1.68
N VAL A 181 -12.41 2.97 2.29
CA VAL A 181 -13.08 2.77 3.60
C VAL A 181 -12.43 3.65 4.67
N ALA A 182 -11.11 3.75 4.70
CA ALA A 182 -10.39 4.61 5.63
C ALA A 182 -10.75 6.10 5.43
N TYR A 183 -10.83 6.57 4.18
CA TYR A 183 -11.23 7.94 3.88
C TYR A 183 -12.67 8.24 4.32
N ILE A 184 -13.59 7.30 4.12
CA ILE A 184 -14.98 7.41 4.60
C ILE A 184 -15.02 7.47 6.14
N CYS A 185 -14.27 6.61 6.83
CA CYS A 185 -14.17 6.63 8.29
C CYS A 185 -13.58 7.94 8.80
N ASN A 186 -12.50 8.44 8.16
CA ASN A 186 -11.89 9.72 8.48
C ASN A 186 -12.89 10.88 8.33
N ALA A 187 -13.62 10.93 7.21
CA ALA A 187 -14.64 11.95 6.96
C ALA A 187 -15.77 11.89 8.00
N ALA A 188 -16.27 10.70 8.31
CA ALA A 188 -17.31 10.52 9.32
C ALA A 188 -16.86 10.95 10.73
N LEU A 189 -15.63 10.57 11.12
CA LEU A 189 -15.06 10.97 12.41
C LEU A 189 -14.77 12.48 12.45
N SER A 190 -14.28 13.07 11.37
CA SER A 190 -14.07 14.52 11.27
C SER A 190 -15.38 15.30 11.38
N GLN A 191 -16.48 14.78 10.84
CA GLN A 191 -17.81 15.38 11.04
C GLN A 191 -18.32 15.23 12.48
N ALA A 192 -18.07 14.08 13.11
CA ALA A 192 -18.53 13.80 14.47
C ALA A 192 -17.75 14.58 15.54
N HIS A 193 -16.48 14.88 15.31
CA HIS A 193 -15.59 15.56 16.25
C HIS A 193 -15.24 17.00 15.85
N ASN A 194 -15.82 17.53 14.79
CA ASN A 194 -15.45 18.73 14.05
C ASN A 194 -14.08 18.62 13.35
N ALA A 195 -13.78 19.56 12.46
CA ALA A 195 -12.44 19.76 11.91
C ALA A 195 -11.44 20.05 13.06
N PRO A 196 -10.12 19.90 12.83
CA PRO A 196 -9.13 20.22 13.85
C PRO A 196 -9.33 21.61 14.45
N GLU A 197 -9.61 21.69 15.76
CA GLU A 197 -9.89 22.95 16.48
C GLU A 197 -9.26 22.92 17.89
N ALA A 198 -8.82 24.10 18.35
CA ALA A 198 -8.26 24.25 19.68
C ALA A 198 -8.80 25.48 20.40
N THR A 199 -8.84 25.39 21.73
CA THR A 199 -9.30 26.46 22.61
C THR A 199 -8.11 27.24 23.13
N VAL A 200 -8.12 28.54 22.93
CA VAL A 200 -7.04 29.47 23.32
C VAL A 200 -7.26 29.89 24.77
N LYS A 201 -6.23 29.69 25.64
CA LYS A 201 -6.23 30.14 27.03
C LYS A 201 -5.76 31.57 27.17
N ALA A 202 -4.70 31.92 26.43
CA ALA A 202 -4.12 33.26 26.40
C ALA A 202 -3.50 33.54 25.03
N ILE A 203 -3.55 34.78 24.58
CA ILE A 203 -2.95 35.25 23.33
C ILE A 203 -2.70 36.75 23.41
N SER A 204 -1.74 37.27 22.66
CA SER A 204 -1.50 38.71 22.53
C SER A 204 -2.71 39.43 21.89
N ALA A 205 -2.99 40.66 22.32
CA ALA A 205 -4.08 41.45 21.77
C ALA A 205 -3.91 41.77 20.29
N GLY A 206 -4.99 41.72 19.52
CA GLY A 206 -5.00 42.08 18.10
C GLY A 206 -4.77 40.91 17.13
N ALA A 207 -4.67 39.67 17.61
CA ALA A 207 -4.61 38.49 16.75
C ALA A 207 -5.92 38.31 15.98
N VAL A 208 -5.85 38.14 14.65
CA VAL A 208 -6.98 37.94 13.77
C VAL A 208 -6.70 36.73 12.88
N CYS A 209 -7.68 35.84 12.70
CA CYS A 209 -7.54 34.68 11.82
C CYS A 209 -7.22 35.13 10.39
N PRO A 210 -6.19 34.50 9.75
CA PRO A 210 -5.76 34.88 8.41
C PRO A 210 -6.86 34.61 7.38
N LYS A 211 -6.75 35.29 6.25
CA LYS A 211 -7.62 35.06 5.09
C LYS A 211 -7.36 33.63 4.59
N GLY A 212 -8.41 32.91 4.26
CA GLY A 212 -8.32 31.50 3.83
C GLY A 212 -8.70 30.47 4.90
N ALA A 213 -8.62 30.83 6.20
CA ALA A 213 -9.17 29.96 7.25
C ALA A 213 -10.70 30.05 7.32
N PRO A 214 -11.41 29.00 7.78
CA PRO A 214 -12.87 29.04 7.99
C PRO A 214 -13.33 30.19 8.90
N ASP A 215 -12.46 30.54 9.87
CA ASP A 215 -12.67 31.64 10.83
C ASP A 215 -12.10 32.99 10.37
N ALA A 216 -11.82 33.18 9.07
CA ALA A 216 -11.17 34.36 8.52
C ALA A 216 -11.77 35.66 9.02
N GLY A 217 -10.93 36.60 9.47
CA GLY A 217 -11.32 37.89 9.97
C GLY A 217 -11.86 37.89 11.40
N LYS A 218 -12.05 36.74 12.06
CA LYS A 218 -12.43 36.71 13.48
C LYS A 218 -11.23 37.09 14.35
N ALA A 219 -11.44 37.95 15.33
CA ALA A 219 -10.44 38.25 16.34
C ALA A 219 -10.27 37.04 17.27
N VAL A 220 -9.02 36.60 17.45
CA VAL A 220 -8.69 35.49 18.36
C VAL A 220 -8.63 36.04 19.78
N GLN A 221 -9.44 35.47 20.67
CA GLN A 221 -9.54 35.89 22.07
C GLN A 221 -9.36 34.73 23.04
N ALA A 222 -8.89 34.99 24.23
CA ALA A 222 -8.81 34.00 25.30
C ALA A 222 -10.21 33.43 25.63
N GLY A 223 -10.29 32.11 25.80
CA GLY A 223 -11.56 31.38 26.01
C GLY A 223 -12.29 30.98 24.73
N GLY A 224 -11.87 31.46 23.55
CA GLY A 224 -12.46 31.09 22.26
C GLY A 224 -11.88 29.80 21.70
N THR A 225 -12.71 29.06 20.94
CA THR A 225 -12.29 27.89 20.15
C THR A 225 -12.22 28.26 18.68
N TYR A 226 -11.12 27.92 18.02
CA TYR A 226 -10.83 28.27 16.63
C TYR A 226 -10.30 27.07 15.89
N THR A 227 -10.52 27.05 14.57
CA THR A 227 -9.96 26.01 13.70
C THR A 227 -8.44 26.05 13.74
N TRP A 228 -7.78 24.88 13.58
CA TRP A 228 -6.34 24.82 13.54
C TRP A 228 -5.76 25.61 12.36
N ASP A 229 -6.48 25.70 11.25
CA ASP A 229 -6.10 26.52 10.10
C ASP A 229 -5.97 28.01 10.47
N CYS A 230 -6.85 28.50 11.33
CA CYS A 230 -6.72 29.86 11.87
C CYS A 230 -5.48 30.01 12.76
N LEU A 231 -5.32 29.11 13.73
CA LEU A 231 -4.27 29.24 14.76
C LEU A 231 -2.87 29.00 14.20
N SER A 232 -2.71 28.05 13.27
CA SER A 232 -1.45 27.76 12.61
C SER A 232 -1.01 28.83 11.61
N GLY A 233 -1.97 29.52 11.01
CA GLY A 233 -1.73 30.62 10.07
C GLY A 233 -1.48 31.98 10.70
N LEU A 234 -1.47 32.10 12.05
CA LEU A 234 -1.08 33.33 12.75
C LEU A 234 0.42 33.56 12.61
N SER A 235 0.84 34.84 12.69
CA SER A 235 2.27 35.20 12.66
C SER A 235 3.05 34.54 13.80
N ASP A 236 4.31 34.20 13.57
CA ASP A 236 5.15 33.51 14.56
C ASP A 236 5.22 34.26 15.89
N THR A 237 5.31 35.58 15.87
CA THR A 237 5.32 36.42 17.07
C THR A 237 4.03 36.28 17.90
N VAL A 238 2.88 36.08 17.27
CA VAL A 238 1.59 35.84 17.94
C VAL A 238 1.50 34.40 18.44
N ARG A 239 1.97 33.44 17.65
CA ARG A 239 1.97 32.02 18.03
C ARG A 239 2.84 31.76 19.25
N GLU A 240 4.01 32.40 19.37
CA GLU A 240 4.88 32.29 20.56
C GLU A 240 4.21 32.75 21.85
N THR A 241 3.26 33.69 21.78
CA THR A 241 2.50 34.16 22.94
C THR A 241 1.22 33.38 23.21
N MET A 242 0.83 32.50 22.27
CA MET A 242 -0.40 31.73 22.37
C MET A 242 -0.25 30.56 23.34
N VAL A 243 -1.18 30.47 24.27
CA VAL A 243 -1.31 29.32 25.20
C VAL A 243 -2.64 28.65 24.94
N LEU A 244 -2.62 27.37 24.68
CA LEU A 244 -3.81 26.54 24.48
C LEU A 244 -4.27 25.94 25.80
N SER A 245 -5.60 25.72 25.94
CA SER A 245 -6.21 25.01 27.09
C SER A 245 -6.68 23.61 26.74
N GLY A 246 -6.86 23.29 25.46
CA GLY A 246 -7.34 22.00 24.98
C GLY A 246 -7.73 22.04 23.52
N GLY A 247 -8.26 20.94 23.00
CA GLY A 247 -8.73 20.81 21.63
C GLY A 247 -9.25 19.39 21.34
N ASN A 248 -9.66 19.18 20.09
CA ASN A 248 -10.17 17.90 19.62
C ASN A 248 -9.12 17.02 18.92
N GLY A 249 -7.84 17.36 19.06
CA GLY A 249 -6.73 16.66 18.40
C GLY A 249 -6.74 15.14 18.60
N ASN A 250 -7.22 14.64 19.73
CA ASN A 250 -7.32 13.20 20.00
C ASN A 250 -8.17 12.40 19.00
N ALA A 251 -8.90 13.05 18.08
CA ALA A 251 -9.68 12.38 17.03
C ALA A 251 -8.83 11.42 16.17
N TRP A 252 -7.55 11.73 15.91
CA TRP A 252 -6.67 10.83 15.16
C TRP A 252 -6.52 9.44 15.79
N ARG A 253 -6.62 9.33 17.13
CA ARG A 253 -6.53 8.06 17.84
C ARG A 253 -7.72 7.16 17.50
N TRP A 254 -8.93 7.73 17.40
CA TRP A 254 -10.13 7.02 17.00
C TRP A 254 -10.07 6.56 15.55
N MET A 255 -9.47 7.38 14.66
CA MET A 255 -9.25 6.99 13.26
C MET A 255 -8.35 5.75 13.17
N LEU A 256 -7.23 5.75 13.89
CA LEU A 256 -6.28 4.63 13.88
C LEU A 256 -6.87 3.36 14.52
N VAL A 257 -7.55 3.47 15.65
CA VAL A 257 -8.03 2.28 16.39
C VAL A 257 -9.03 1.44 15.60
N ILE A 258 -9.78 2.04 14.66
CA ILE A 258 -10.73 1.29 13.82
C ILE A 258 -10.01 0.20 13.00
N ALA A 259 -8.73 0.38 12.65
CA ALA A 259 -7.94 -0.63 11.95
C ALA A 259 -7.77 -1.93 12.76
N THR A 260 -8.01 -1.91 14.07
CA THR A 260 -7.99 -3.12 14.89
C THR A 260 -9.11 -4.09 14.54
N ILE A 261 -10.25 -3.58 14.05
CA ILE A 261 -11.42 -4.41 13.70
C ILE A 261 -11.09 -5.39 12.58
N PRO A 262 -10.65 -4.94 11.37
CA PRO A 262 -10.27 -5.87 10.31
C PRO A 262 -9.07 -6.75 10.68
N ALA A 263 -8.15 -6.29 11.55
CA ALA A 263 -7.03 -7.10 12.03
C ALA A 263 -7.51 -8.30 12.87
N ILE A 264 -8.46 -8.06 13.77
CA ILE A 264 -9.09 -9.12 14.57
C ILE A 264 -9.89 -10.07 13.66
N CYS A 265 -10.65 -9.54 12.70
CA CYS A 265 -11.39 -10.34 11.73
C CYS A 265 -10.47 -11.24 10.91
N LEU A 266 -9.33 -10.71 10.44
CA LEU A 266 -8.31 -11.48 9.73
C LEU A 266 -7.78 -12.62 10.62
N TRP A 267 -7.38 -12.32 11.83
CA TRP A 267 -6.82 -13.31 12.76
C TRP A 267 -7.82 -14.42 13.10
N LEU A 268 -9.07 -14.07 13.42
CA LEU A 268 -10.13 -15.04 13.71
C LEU A 268 -10.49 -15.87 12.48
N GLY A 269 -10.61 -15.22 11.31
CA GLY A 269 -10.91 -15.88 10.06
C GLY A 269 -9.82 -16.87 9.65
N MET A 270 -8.55 -16.48 9.75
CA MET A 270 -7.43 -17.36 9.41
C MET A 270 -7.29 -18.56 10.35
N ARG A 271 -7.77 -18.48 11.59
CA ARG A 271 -7.80 -19.64 12.50
C ARG A 271 -8.62 -20.83 12.00
N VAL A 272 -9.66 -20.56 11.23
CA VAL A 272 -10.58 -21.60 10.72
C VAL A 272 -10.28 -22.01 9.28
N MET A 273 -9.33 -21.34 8.61
CA MET A 273 -8.89 -21.67 7.24
C MET A 273 -7.86 -22.81 7.25
N PRO A 274 -7.72 -23.58 6.14
CA PRO A 274 -6.64 -24.55 5.99
C PRO A 274 -5.29 -23.86 5.82
N GLU A 275 -4.20 -24.56 6.11
CA GLU A 275 -2.86 -24.18 5.65
C GLU A 275 -2.75 -24.46 4.15
N SER A 276 -1.77 -23.81 3.47
CA SER A 276 -1.52 -24.06 2.05
C SER A 276 -1.22 -25.52 1.74
N PRO A 277 -1.98 -26.17 0.83
CA PRO A 277 -1.67 -27.52 0.39
C PRO A 277 -0.28 -27.65 -0.26
N ARG A 278 0.13 -26.62 -1.03
CA ARG A 278 1.45 -26.58 -1.67
C ARG A 278 2.58 -26.49 -0.67
N TRP A 279 2.40 -25.73 0.42
CA TRP A 279 3.38 -25.67 1.49
C TRP A 279 3.55 -27.03 2.19
N TYR A 280 2.46 -27.73 2.45
CA TYR A 280 2.54 -29.09 3.00
C TYR A 280 3.28 -30.04 2.05
N ALA A 281 2.97 -30.01 0.75
CA ALA A 281 3.64 -30.86 -0.25
C ALA A 281 5.14 -30.55 -0.35
N ALA A 282 5.53 -29.28 -0.39
CA ALA A 282 6.93 -28.84 -0.39
C ALA A 282 7.71 -29.25 0.88
N ASN A 283 7.01 -29.47 2.00
CA ASN A 283 7.59 -30.00 3.23
C ASN A 283 7.44 -31.52 3.36
N GLN A 284 7.09 -32.24 2.27
CA GLN A 284 6.92 -33.70 2.22
C GLN A 284 5.79 -34.23 3.13
N ARG A 285 4.82 -33.37 3.47
CA ARG A 285 3.66 -33.64 4.34
C ARG A 285 2.40 -33.90 3.50
N TYR A 286 2.45 -34.91 2.63
CA TYR A 286 1.42 -35.14 1.60
C TYR A 286 0.04 -35.49 2.16
N TYR A 287 -0.06 -36.21 3.28
CA TYR A 287 -1.33 -36.50 3.94
C TYR A 287 -2.06 -35.22 4.40
N GLU A 288 -1.29 -34.27 4.96
CA GLU A 288 -1.86 -32.99 5.40
C GLU A 288 -2.22 -32.10 4.19
N ALA A 289 -1.43 -32.18 3.10
CA ALA A 289 -1.75 -31.51 1.85
C ALA A 289 -3.10 -31.99 1.29
N ILE A 290 -3.32 -33.31 1.23
CA ILE A 290 -4.57 -33.93 0.80
C ILE A 290 -5.72 -33.52 1.73
N GLY A 291 -5.53 -33.59 3.04
CA GLY A 291 -6.53 -33.17 4.03
C GLY A 291 -6.91 -31.68 3.91
N ALA A 292 -5.95 -30.82 3.56
CA ALA A 292 -6.19 -29.41 3.31
C ALA A 292 -6.92 -29.16 1.96
N LEU A 293 -6.53 -29.88 0.90
CA LEU A 293 -7.21 -29.83 -0.40
C LEU A 293 -8.68 -30.24 -0.29
N LYS A 294 -8.98 -31.32 0.43
CA LYS A 294 -10.36 -31.77 0.65
C LYS A 294 -11.26 -30.73 1.32
N ARG A 295 -10.69 -29.76 2.02
CA ARG A 295 -11.48 -28.66 2.61
C ARG A 295 -11.92 -27.59 1.60
N VAL A 296 -11.26 -27.53 0.46
CA VAL A 296 -11.43 -26.44 -0.53
C VAL A 296 -11.69 -26.95 -1.95
N ARG A 297 -11.81 -28.27 -2.13
CA ARG A 297 -12.19 -28.93 -3.40
C ARG A 297 -13.44 -29.77 -3.18
N ASP A 298 -14.20 -29.95 -4.24
CA ASP A 298 -15.50 -30.60 -4.19
C ASP A 298 -15.41 -32.09 -4.47
N THR A 299 -14.37 -32.56 -5.19
CA THR A 299 -14.21 -33.96 -5.59
C THR A 299 -12.86 -34.55 -5.26
N ASP A 300 -12.81 -35.86 -5.00
CA ASP A 300 -11.57 -36.57 -4.74
C ASP A 300 -10.68 -36.68 -6.00
N GLU A 301 -11.30 -36.65 -7.22
CA GLU A 301 -10.54 -36.60 -8.48
C GLU A 301 -9.75 -35.31 -8.65
N GLU A 302 -10.34 -34.17 -8.28
CA GLU A 302 -9.62 -32.89 -8.27
C GLU A 302 -8.45 -32.91 -7.28
N VAL A 303 -8.67 -33.47 -6.09
CA VAL A 303 -7.64 -33.61 -5.05
C VAL A 303 -6.48 -34.50 -5.53
N GLU A 304 -6.79 -35.64 -6.17
CA GLU A 304 -5.80 -36.55 -6.74
C GLU A 304 -4.98 -35.84 -7.84
N PHE A 305 -5.66 -35.21 -8.78
CA PHE A 305 -5.03 -34.50 -9.89
C PHE A 305 -4.09 -33.39 -9.39
N GLU A 306 -4.58 -32.51 -8.50
CA GLU A 306 -3.75 -31.40 -7.97
C GLU A 306 -2.61 -31.89 -7.09
N THR A 307 -2.78 -33.00 -6.36
CA THR A 307 -1.69 -33.59 -5.57
C THR A 307 -0.57 -34.10 -6.48
N ASN A 308 -0.90 -34.81 -7.55
CA ASN A 308 0.08 -35.29 -8.52
C ASN A 308 0.80 -34.13 -9.23
N GLU A 309 0.05 -33.07 -9.58
CA GLU A 309 0.64 -31.86 -10.17
C GLU A 309 1.62 -31.18 -9.21
N MET A 310 1.28 -31.07 -7.92
CA MET A 310 2.19 -30.45 -6.93
C MET A 310 3.48 -31.26 -6.76
N ILE A 311 3.40 -32.58 -6.79
CA ILE A 311 4.57 -33.46 -6.73
C ILE A 311 5.48 -33.25 -7.95
N GLU A 312 4.87 -33.19 -9.15
CA GLU A 312 5.64 -33.01 -10.39
C GLU A 312 6.28 -31.61 -10.47
N LEU A 313 5.56 -30.58 -10.03
CA LEU A 313 6.11 -29.22 -9.95
C LEU A 313 7.28 -29.14 -8.97
N HIS A 314 7.13 -29.74 -7.78
CA HIS A 314 8.20 -29.74 -6.78
C HIS A 314 9.44 -30.48 -7.27
N ARG A 315 9.27 -31.60 -7.97
CA ARG A 315 10.38 -32.31 -8.60
C ARG A 315 11.12 -31.46 -9.62
N LYS A 316 10.40 -30.71 -10.46
CA LYS A 316 11.01 -29.79 -11.42
C LYS A 316 11.74 -28.64 -10.74
N GLU A 317 11.18 -28.09 -9.66
CA GLU A 317 11.81 -27.02 -8.87
C GLU A 317 13.10 -27.51 -8.19
N GLU A 318 13.16 -28.76 -7.71
CA GLU A 318 14.37 -29.36 -7.15
C GLU A 318 15.45 -29.65 -8.23
N GLU A 319 15.05 -29.98 -9.46
CA GLU A 319 15.95 -30.16 -10.60
C GLU A 319 16.50 -28.82 -11.13
N GLU A 320 15.78 -27.70 -10.92
CA GLU A 320 16.22 -26.37 -11.34
C GLU A 320 17.19 -25.73 -10.33
N GLU A 321 18.42 -25.47 -10.78
CA GLU A 321 19.43 -24.79 -9.98
C GLU A 321 19.04 -23.33 -9.73
N GLN A 322 18.71 -22.97 -8.49
CA GLN A 322 18.47 -21.59 -8.09
C GLN A 322 19.77 -20.79 -8.04
N TRP A 323 19.81 -19.65 -8.70
CA TRP A 323 21.00 -18.81 -8.77
C TRP A 323 21.07 -17.88 -7.56
N ASN A 324 22.24 -17.80 -6.94
CA ASN A 324 22.50 -16.81 -5.90
C ASN A 324 22.77 -15.43 -6.51
N PHE A 325 22.74 -14.39 -5.67
CA PHE A 325 22.95 -13.01 -6.11
C PHE A 325 24.27 -12.80 -6.87
N SER A 326 25.36 -13.45 -6.42
CA SER A 326 26.68 -13.32 -7.07
C SER A 326 26.64 -13.79 -8.52
N ARG A 327 25.98 -14.92 -8.80
CA ARG A 327 25.83 -15.47 -10.15
C ARG A 327 24.93 -14.62 -11.03
N ILE A 328 23.83 -14.08 -10.46
CA ILE A 328 22.93 -13.15 -11.15
C ILE A 328 23.68 -11.89 -11.58
N TRP A 329 24.50 -11.34 -10.68
CA TRP A 329 25.25 -10.12 -10.96
C TRP A 329 26.42 -10.31 -11.93
N SER A 330 27.08 -11.46 -11.90
CA SER A 330 28.20 -11.80 -12.79
C SER A 330 27.75 -12.08 -14.24
N THR A 331 26.51 -12.50 -14.44
CA THR A 331 25.97 -12.83 -15.77
C THR A 331 25.37 -11.57 -16.42
N PRO A 332 25.87 -11.11 -17.59
CA PRO A 332 25.51 -9.81 -18.16
C PRO A 332 24.01 -9.60 -18.41
N TRP A 333 23.33 -10.59 -18.98
CA TRP A 333 21.92 -10.45 -19.31
C TRP A 333 21.02 -10.48 -18.07
N THR A 334 21.27 -11.35 -17.08
CA THR A 334 20.48 -11.40 -15.83
C THR A 334 20.67 -10.14 -14.99
N ARG A 335 21.90 -9.59 -14.97
CA ARG A 335 22.18 -8.31 -14.34
C ARG A 335 21.35 -7.17 -14.97
N LYS A 336 21.24 -7.11 -16.31
CA LYS A 336 20.43 -6.10 -16.99
C LYS A 336 18.94 -6.29 -16.68
N VAL A 337 18.44 -7.52 -16.65
CA VAL A 337 17.05 -7.83 -16.28
C VAL A 337 16.77 -7.45 -14.83
N LEU A 338 17.68 -7.73 -13.90
CA LEU A 338 17.57 -7.29 -12.51
C LEU A 338 17.50 -5.78 -12.40
N ILE A 339 18.37 -5.06 -13.11
CA ILE A 339 18.38 -3.59 -13.13
C ILE A 339 17.03 -3.06 -13.66
N ILE A 340 16.48 -3.66 -14.72
CA ILE A 340 15.17 -3.26 -15.26
C ILE A 340 14.08 -3.45 -14.18
N GLY A 341 14.07 -4.59 -13.47
CA GLY A 341 13.10 -4.83 -12.40
C GLY A 341 13.24 -3.85 -11.22
N VAL A 342 14.46 -3.53 -10.82
CA VAL A 342 14.72 -2.54 -9.77
C VAL A 342 14.19 -1.16 -10.18
N PHE A 343 14.47 -0.72 -11.41
CA PHE A 343 13.95 0.56 -11.89
C PHE A 343 12.43 0.58 -12.07
N LEU A 344 11.80 -0.53 -12.43
CA LEU A 344 10.34 -0.65 -12.42
C LEU A 344 9.78 -0.37 -11.02
N GLY A 345 10.38 -0.94 -9.96
CA GLY A 345 9.98 -0.67 -8.59
C GLY A 345 10.23 0.78 -8.17
N ILE A 346 11.37 1.36 -8.52
CA ILE A 346 11.72 2.75 -8.22
C ILE A 346 10.74 3.72 -8.89
N PHE A 347 10.52 3.58 -10.19
CA PHE A 347 9.64 4.48 -10.94
C PHE A 347 8.19 4.35 -10.50
N ASP A 348 7.73 3.18 -10.07
CA ASP A 348 6.38 3.04 -9.53
C ASP A 348 6.13 3.97 -8.33
N GLN A 349 7.09 4.06 -7.41
CA GLN A 349 6.97 4.87 -6.21
C GLN A 349 7.27 6.36 -6.45
N THR A 350 8.21 6.66 -7.34
CA THR A 350 8.54 8.05 -7.68
C THR A 350 7.51 8.74 -8.58
N THR A 351 6.42 8.06 -8.96
CA THR A 351 5.22 8.70 -9.53
C THR A 351 4.55 9.66 -8.56
N GLY A 352 4.84 9.55 -7.26
CA GLY A 352 4.20 10.36 -6.23
C GLY A 352 2.81 9.88 -5.81
N ILE A 353 2.39 8.67 -6.18
CA ILE A 353 1.05 8.15 -5.85
C ILE A 353 0.81 8.13 -4.33
N ASN A 354 1.78 7.64 -3.56
CA ASN A 354 1.63 7.55 -2.11
C ASN A 354 1.63 8.92 -1.43
N THR A 355 2.30 9.92 -2.00
CA THR A 355 2.24 11.29 -1.46
C THR A 355 0.83 11.84 -1.57
N VAL A 356 0.17 11.63 -2.71
CA VAL A 356 -1.23 12.03 -2.88
C VAL A 356 -2.14 11.27 -1.92
N MET A 357 -1.96 9.96 -1.77
CA MET A 357 -2.81 9.16 -0.89
C MET A 357 -2.67 9.51 0.59
N TRP A 358 -1.46 9.85 1.05
CA TRP A 358 -1.19 10.10 2.47
C TRP A 358 -1.34 11.56 2.87
N TYR A 359 -1.10 12.48 1.95
CA TYR A 359 -1.07 13.92 2.23
C TYR A 359 -2.18 14.70 1.51
N MET A 360 -3.24 14.01 1.04
CA MET A 360 -4.30 14.65 0.26
C MET A 360 -4.94 15.85 0.94
N PRO A 361 -5.30 15.83 2.24
CA PRO A 361 -5.82 17.02 2.90
C PRO A 361 -4.83 18.19 2.86
N LYS A 362 -3.52 17.95 3.06
CA LYS A 362 -2.47 18.98 2.96
C LYS A 362 -2.37 19.55 1.54
N ILE A 363 -2.48 18.71 0.51
CA ILE A 363 -2.50 19.16 -0.89
C ILE A 363 -3.70 20.04 -1.18
N LEU A 364 -4.88 19.65 -0.71
CA LEU A 364 -6.12 20.43 -0.89
C LEU A 364 -6.10 21.73 -0.11
N THR A 365 -5.53 21.72 1.11
CA THR A 365 -5.35 22.94 1.89
C THR A 365 -4.39 23.90 1.18
N ALA A 366 -3.28 23.41 0.63
CA ALA A 366 -2.37 24.19 -0.20
C ALA A 366 -3.03 24.72 -1.49
N ALA A 367 -4.12 24.12 -1.93
CA ALA A 367 -4.92 24.57 -3.07
C ALA A 367 -6.02 25.57 -2.70
N GLY A 368 -6.28 25.82 -1.40
CA GLY A 368 -7.25 26.80 -0.91
C GLY A 368 -8.52 26.23 -0.29
N PHE A 369 -8.63 24.91 -0.06
CA PHE A 369 -9.68 24.32 0.77
C PHE A 369 -9.31 24.44 2.26
N ASP A 370 -10.31 24.46 3.15
CA ASP A 370 -10.04 24.25 4.57
C ASP A 370 -9.72 22.78 4.88
N THR A 371 -9.05 22.54 6.02
CA THR A 371 -8.61 21.19 6.42
C THR A 371 -9.79 20.21 6.55
N GLY A 372 -10.94 20.65 7.08
CA GLY A 372 -12.13 19.79 7.20
C GLY A 372 -12.68 19.39 5.83
N GLN A 373 -12.76 20.33 4.90
CA GLN A 373 -13.13 20.06 3.51
C GLN A 373 -12.11 19.12 2.85
N GLY A 374 -10.81 19.30 3.09
CA GLY A 374 -9.74 18.45 2.57
C GLY A 374 -9.91 16.99 3.01
N ILE A 375 -10.25 16.74 4.28
CA ILE A 375 -10.51 15.38 4.80
C ILE A 375 -11.77 14.79 4.13
N MET A 376 -12.83 15.56 3.96
CA MET A 376 -14.07 15.09 3.34
C MET A 376 -13.91 14.82 1.84
N LEU A 377 -13.24 15.70 1.11
CA LEU A 377 -13.02 15.59 -0.33
C LEU A 377 -12.05 14.45 -0.69
N ASN A 378 -11.26 13.97 0.27
CA ASN A 378 -10.43 12.79 0.06
C ASN A 378 -11.25 11.51 -0.24
N VAL A 379 -12.52 11.46 0.14
CA VAL A 379 -13.44 10.38 -0.26
C VAL A 379 -13.67 10.38 -1.78
N VAL A 380 -13.72 11.56 -2.40
CA VAL A 380 -13.87 11.68 -3.87
C VAL A 380 -12.64 11.09 -4.55
N THR A 381 -11.42 11.46 -4.13
CA THR A 381 -10.18 10.96 -4.72
C THR A 381 -10.03 9.44 -4.52
N GLY A 382 -10.40 8.93 -3.34
CA GLY A 382 -10.44 7.50 -3.07
C GLY A 382 -11.43 6.74 -3.96
N THR A 383 -12.58 7.35 -4.26
CA THR A 383 -13.57 6.77 -5.18
C THR A 383 -13.01 6.67 -6.60
N PHE A 384 -12.37 7.73 -7.11
CA PHE A 384 -11.70 7.70 -8.41
C PHE A 384 -10.57 6.66 -8.47
N SER A 385 -9.82 6.52 -7.40
CA SER A 385 -8.79 5.50 -7.22
C SER A 385 -9.40 4.08 -7.31
N ALA A 386 -10.48 3.81 -6.60
CA ALA A 386 -11.16 2.52 -6.60
C ALA A 386 -11.77 2.18 -7.98
N VAL A 387 -12.41 3.15 -8.63
CA VAL A 387 -12.95 2.98 -9.99
C VAL A 387 -11.80 2.76 -10.98
N GLY A 388 -10.71 3.50 -10.87
CA GLY A 388 -9.50 3.30 -11.68
C GLY A 388 -8.94 1.88 -11.53
N SER A 389 -8.82 1.36 -10.31
CA SER A 389 -8.37 0.00 -10.04
C SER A 389 -9.29 -1.04 -10.69
N ALA A 390 -10.62 -0.87 -10.58
CA ALA A 390 -11.59 -1.77 -11.22
C ALA A 390 -11.48 -1.76 -12.76
N VAL A 391 -11.30 -0.58 -13.36
CA VAL A 391 -11.04 -0.44 -14.81
C VAL A 391 -9.70 -1.07 -15.19
N GLY A 392 -8.70 -0.95 -14.34
CA GLY A 392 -7.36 -1.53 -14.55
C GLY A 392 -7.39 -3.04 -14.80
N PHE A 393 -8.22 -3.79 -14.10
CA PHE A 393 -8.39 -5.23 -14.35
C PHE A 393 -8.86 -5.52 -15.77
N LEU A 394 -9.79 -4.73 -16.29
CA LEU A 394 -10.29 -4.88 -17.65
C LEU A 394 -9.22 -4.52 -18.69
N LEU A 395 -8.44 -3.47 -18.43
CA LEU A 395 -7.37 -3.04 -19.33
C LEU A 395 -6.23 -4.06 -19.37
N ILE A 396 -5.77 -4.53 -18.21
CA ILE A 396 -4.72 -5.54 -18.09
C ILE A 396 -5.15 -6.86 -18.77
N ALA A 397 -6.42 -7.27 -18.65
CA ALA A 397 -6.92 -8.46 -19.31
C ALA A 397 -6.93 -8.33 -20.84
N LYS A 398 -7.23 -7.16 -21.39
CA LYS A 398 -7.43 -6.95 -22.84
C LYS A 398 -6.20 -6.43 -23.57
N LEU A 399 -5.46 -5.50 -22.99
CA LEU A 399 -4.34 -4.79 -23.65
C LEU A 399 -2.99 -5.45 -23.37
N TYR A 400 -1.99 -5.08 -24.17
CA TYR A 400 -0.59 -5.48 -23.99
C TYR A 400 0.02 -4.80 -22.75
N ARG A 401 0.89 -5.52 -22.02
CA ARG A 401 1.49 -5.05 -20.76
C ARG A 401 2.28 -3.75 -20.93
N ARG A 402 3.20 -3.76 -21.91
CA ARG A 402 4.03 -2.59 -22.24
C ARG A 402 3.20 -1.39 -22.68
N THR A 403 2.17 -1.62 -23.48
CA THR A 403 1.29 -0.56 -23.97
C THR A 403 0.51 0.11 -22.83
N VAL A 404 -0.03 -0.68 -21.89
CA VAL A 404 -0.71 -0.16 -20.70
C VAL A 404 0.26 0.68 -19.86
N GLY A 405 1.49 0.19 -19.62
CA GLY A 405 2.50 0.94 -18.89
C GLY A 405 2.86 2.28 -19.54
N ILE A 406 3.05 2.31 -20.85
CA ILE A 406 3.35 3.56 -21.60
C ILE A 406 2.18 4.55 -21.50
N TYR A 407 0.93 4.13 -21.68
CA TYR A 407 -0.23 5.01 -21.55
C TYR A 407 -0.40 5.52 -20.11
N GLN A 408 -0.19 4.66 -19.12
CA GLN A 408 -0.23 5.04 -17.72
C GLN A 408 0.81 6.12 -17.41
N GLU A 409 2.09 5.88 -17.71
CA GLU A 409 3.17 6.84 -17.43
C GLU A 409 3.00 8.15 -18.21
N THR A 410 2.49 8.09 -19.43
CA THR A 410 2.16 9.29 -20.22
C THR A 410 1.08 10.12 -19.53
N GLY A 411 -0.02 9.48 -19.15
CA GLY A 411 -1.13 10.16 -18.47
C GLY A 411 -0.73 10.73 -17.11
N VAL A 412 0.07 10.00 -16.34
CA VAL A 412 0.64 10.44 -15.05
C VAL A 412 1.54 11.66 -15.25
N ALA A 413 2.50 11.61 -16.19
CA ALA A 413 3.40 12.72 -16.47
C ALA A 413 2.64 13.99 -16.88
N ILE A 414 1.67 13.85 -17.77
CA ILE A 414 0.83 14.99 -18.22
C ILE A 414 0.05 15.56 -17.02
N SER A 415 -0.60 14.71 -16.22
CA SER A 415 -1.41 15.17 -15.08
C SER A 415 -0.57 15.95 -14.08
N LEU A 416 0.64 15.47 -13.75
CA LEU A 416 1.54 16.13 -12.79
C LEU A 416 2.11 17.44 -13.34
N LEU A 417 2.50 17.50 -14.62
CA LEU A 417 2.99 18.73 -15.24
C LEU A 417 1.89 19.80 -15.36
N VAL A 418 0.65 19.39 -15.69
CA VAL A 418 -0.50 20.29 -15.70
C VAL A 418 -0.79 20.79 -14.28
N LEU A 419 -0.73 19.89 -13.28
CA LEU A 419 -0.92 20.25 -11.88
C LEU A 419 0.15 21.26 -11.40
N ALA A 420 1.41 21.05 -11.77
CA ALA A 420 2.49 22.01 -11.51
C ALA A 420 2.19 23.39 -12.12
N GLY A 421 1.68 23.43 -13.35
CA GLY A 421 1.27 24.66 -14.02
C GLY A 421 0.09 25.36 -13.32
N VAL A 422 -0.90 24.60 -12.85
CA VAL A 422 -2.04 25.16 -12.10
C VAL A 422 -1.57 25.78 -10.79
N PHE A 423 -0.64 25.15 -10.06
CA PHE A 423 -0.05 25.75 -8.87
C PHE A 423 0.72 27.02 -9.21
N TYR A 424 1.61 26.99 -10.20
CA TYR A 424 2.50 28.10 -10.55
C TYR A 424 1.75 29.34 -11.04
N TRP A 425 0.79 29.17 -11.97
CA TRP A 425 0.07 30.32 -12.56
C TRP A 425 -1.24 30.65 -11.85
N GLY A 426 -1.84 29.69 -11.15
CA GLY A 426 -3.16 29.84 -10.58
C GLY A 426 -3.17 30.09 -9.06
N ILE A 427 -2.39 29.34 -8.29
CA ILE A 427 -2.49 29.34 -6.82
C ILE A 427 -1.40 30.18 -6.19
N GLU A 428 -0.13 29.94 -6.51
CA GLU A 428 1.02 30.62 -5.89
C GLU A 428 1.01 32.15 -6.02
N PRO A 429 0.50 32.76 -7.10
CA PRO A 429 0.37 34.22 -7.18
C PRO A 429 -0.59 34.82 -6.14
N HIS A 430 -1.45 34.00 -5.54
CA HIS A 430 -2.44 34.39 -4.53
C HIS A 430 -2.04 33.96 -3.10
N MET A 431 -0.81 33.45 -2.91
CA MET A 431 -0.28 33.10 -1.60
C MET A 431 0.35 34.32 -0.93
N ASP A 432 0.18 34.42 0.39
CA ASP A 432 0.91 35.40 1.21
C ASP A 432 2.36 34.93 1.50
N ALA A 433 3.15 35.78 2.16
CA ALA A 433 4.53 35.48 2.53
C ALA A 433 4.67 34.27 3.51
N HIS A 434 3.59 33.83 4.11
CA HIS A 434 3.54 32.69 5.02
C HIS A 434 2.97 31.43 4.35
N GLY A 435 2.72 31.47 3.03
CA GLY A 435 2.20 30.34 2.28
C GLY A 435 0.68 30.11 2.43
N ASN A 436 -0.06 31.03 3.05
CA ASN A 436 -1.51 30.93 3.15
C ASN A 436 -2.14 31.45 1.86
N VAL A 437 -3.14 30.74 1.37
CA VAL A 437 -3.87 31.13 0.16
C VAL A 437 -4.82 32.28 0.49
N ALA A 438 -4.73 33.37 -0.27
CA ALA A 438 -5.60 34.54 -0.09
C ALA A 438 -7.06 34.22 -0.47
N SER A 439 -7.99 34.93 0.15
CA SER A 439 -9.43 34.74 -0.10
C SER A 439 -9.93 35.21 -1.48
N ASP A 440 -9.06 35.81 -2.29
CA ASP A 440 -9.36 36.30 -3.65
C ASP A 440 -8.99 35.29 -4.75
N ILE A 441 -8.56 34.07 -4.38
CA ILE A 441 -8.32 32.99 -5.33
C ILE A 441 -9.63 32.68 -6.09
N PRO A 442 -9.60 32.53 -7.43
CA PRO A 442 -10.77 32.11 -8.18
C PRO A 442 -11.32 30.76 -7.68
N ASN A 443 -12.58 30.73 -7.30
CA ASN A 443 -13.24 29.57 -6.67
C ASN A 443 -13.12 28.26 -7.48
N PHE A 444 -12.86 28.31 -8.78
CA PHE A 444 -12.73 27.11 -9.60
C PHE A 444 -11.35 26.45 -9.47
N LEU A 445 -10.30 27.18 -9.03
CA LEU A 445 -8.93 26.65 -8.98
C LEU A 445 -8.76 25.49 -7.97
N PRO A 446 -9.22 25.59 -6.72
CA PRO A 446 -9.19 24.46 -5.79
C PRO A 446 -9.90 23.21 -6.36
N TRP A 447 -11.06 23.40 -6.99
CA TRP A 447 -11.80 22.30 -7.63
C TRP A 447 -11.05 21.72 -8.83
N LEU A 448 -10.35 22.56 -9.61
CA LEU A 448 -9.50 22.09 -10.71
C LEU A 448 -8.36 21.20 -10.19
N VAL A 449 -7.72 21.58 -9.07
CA VAL A 449 -6.70 20.73 -8.41
C VAL A 449 -7.31 19.40 -7.99
N LEU A 450 -8.47 19.41 -7.33
CA LEU A 450 -9.16 18.17 -6.92
C LEU A 450 -9.45 17.26 -8.11
N ILE A 451 -9.93 17.81 -9.23
CA ILE A 451 -10.21 17.06 -10.45
C ILE A 451 -8.93 16.49 -11.04
N LEU A 452 -7.88 17.30 -11.16
CA LEU A 452 -6.60 16.84 -11.74
C LEU A 452 -5.96 15.73 -10.90
N VAL A 453 -5.99 15.86 -9.58
CA VAL A 453 -5.48 14.83 -8.68
C VAL A 453 -6.34 13.56 -8.74
N SER A 454 -7.66 13.70 -8.83
CA SER A 454 -8.57 12.55 -9.00
C SER A 454 -8.32 11.82 -10.31
N VAL A 455 -8.10 12.55 -11.40
CA VAL A 455 -7.73 12.00 -12.72
C VAL A 455 -6.37 11.31 -12.67
N PHE A 456 -5.38 11.94 -12.02
CA PHE A 456 -4.06 11.32 -11.78
C PHE A 456 -4.20 9.97 -11.07
N LEU A 457 -4.95 9.91 -9.95
CA LEU A 457 -5.18 8.68 -9.21
C LEU A 457 -5.91 7.62 -10.05
N PHE A 458 -6.94 8.03 -10.80
CA PHE A 458 -7.65 7.12 -11.70
C PHE A 458 -6.71 6.50 -12.74
N ILE A 459 -5.90 7.32 -13.42
CA ILE A 459 -4.95 6.85 -14.43
C ILE A 459 -3.92 5.93 -13.80
N LYS A 460 -3.34 6.33 -12.67
CA LYS A 460 -2.30 5.53 -11.99
C LYS A 460 -2.84 4.19 -11.51
N GLN A 461 -4.04 4.13 -10.96
CA GLN A 461 -4.65 2.89 -10.51
C GLN A 461 -5.20 2.02 -11.64
N SER A 462 -5.53 2.62 -12.80
CA SER A 462 -5.98 1.85 -13.96
C SER A 462 -4.86 1.08 -14.67
N GLY A 463 -3.62 1.34 -14.33
CA GLY A 463 -2.46 0.74 -14.98
C GLY A 463 -1.46 0.08 -14.02
N THR A 464 -1.86 -0.51 -12.91
CA THR A 464 -0.98 -1.18 -11.92
C THR A 464 -0.19 -2.37 -12.51
N ILE A 465 0.49 -2.10 -13.63
CA ILE A 465 1.16 -3.11 -14.47
C ILE A 465 2.52 -3.53 -13.90
N HIS A 466 3.15 -2.71 -13.07
CA HIS A 466 4.49 -2.97 -12.54
C HIS A 466 4.55 -4.27 -11.72
N TRP A 467 3.52 -4.57 -10.90
CA TRP A 467 3.46 -5.84 -10.16
C TRP A 467 3.37 -7.06 -11.08
N VAL A 468 2.61 -6.93 -12.16
CA VAL A 468 2.50 -7.99 -13.17
C VAL A 468 3.83 -8.16 -13.90
N LEU A 469 4.46 -7.06 -14.34
CA LEU A 469 5.76 -7.11 -15.00
C LEU A 469 6.85 -7.68 -14.09
N LEU A 470 6.90 -7.32 -12.81
CA LEU A 470 7.85 -7.89 -11.85
C LEU A 470 7.70 -9.41 -11.68
N SER A 471 6.51 -9.96 -11.87
CA SER A 471 6.29 -11.41 -11.81
C SER A 471 6.59 -12.12 -13.14
N GLU A 472 6.51 -11.43 -14.28
CA GLU A 472 6.63 -12.00 -15.63
C GLU A 472 8.02 -11.81 -16.25
N ILE A 473 8.80 -10.78 -15.83
CA ILE A 473 10.09 -10.45 -16.45
C ILE A 473 11.25 -11.34 -15.96
N PHE A 474 11.13 -11.91 -14.76
CA PHE A 474 12.21 -12.70 -14.17
C PHE A 474 12.11 -14.18 -14.53
N PRO A 475 13.16 -14.77 -15.12
CA PRO A 475 13.32 -16.22 -15.29
C PRO A 475 13.17 -16.99 -13.98
N ALA A 476 12.69 -18.23 -14.05
CA ALA A 476 12.45 -19.07 -12.88
C ALA A 476 13.68 -19.17 -11.96
N LYS A 477 14.88 -19.35 -12.55
CA LYS A 477 16.16 -19.52 -11.83
C LYS A 477 16.57 -18.33 -10.95
N ILE A 478 16.12 -17.11 -11.30
CA ILE A 478 16.52 -15.86 -10.61
C ILE A 478 15.34 -15.11 -9.98
N ARG A 479 14.11 -15.58 -10.19
CA ARG A 479 12.86 -14.87 -9.85
C ARG A 479 12.80 -14.49 -8.37
N GLY A 480 13.03 -15.43 -7.47
CA GLY A 480 12.91 -15.18 -6.03
C GLY A 480 13.83 -14.05 -5.54
N VAL A 481 15.12 -14.14 -5.87
CA VAL A 481 16.12 -13.14 -5.47
C VAL A 481 15.86 -11.79 -6.15
N SER A 482 15.63 -11.81 -7.46
CA SER A 482 15.48 -10.57 -8.26
C SER A 482 14.22 -9.82 -7.91
N GLN A 483 13.10 -10.51 -7.71
CA GLN A 483 11.84 -9.92 -7.29
C GLN A 483 11.95 -9.35 -5.88
N GLY A 484 12.58 -10.07 -4.95
CA GLY A 484 12.82 -9.59 -3.58
C GLY A 484 13.63 -8.30 -3.55
N ILE A 485 14.71 -8.21 -4.34
CA ILE A 485 15.53 -7.00 -4.45
C ILE A 485 14.73 -5.83 -5.06
N SER A 486 13.94 -6.09 -6.10
CA SER A 486 13.13 -5.06 -6.78
C SER A 486 12.05 -4.51 -5.86
N VAL A 487 11.37 -5.37 -5.09
CA VAL A 487 10.35 -4.96 -4.10
C VAL A 487 10.99 -4.22 -2.92
N CYS A 488 12.18 -4.64 -2.48
CA CYS A 488 12.92 -3.90 -1.45
C CYS A 488 13.27 -2.48 -1.92
N ALA A 489 13.77 -2.33 -3.15
CA ALA A 489 14.05 -1.02 -3.75
C ALA A 489 12.79 -0.17 -3.85
N LEU A 490 11.66 -0.74 -4.25
CA LEU A 490 10.34 -0.10 -4.28
C LEU A 490 9.99 0.52 -2.90
N TRP A 491 10.08 -0.25 -1.83
CA TRP A 491 9.75 0.24 -0.49
C TRP A 491 10.74 1.27 0.05
N ILE A 492 12.04 1.13 -0.26
CA ILE A 492 13.06 2.13 0.10
C ILE A 492 12.75 3.47 -0.57
N PHE A 493 12.45 3.47 -1.87
CA PHE A 493 12.10 4.70 -2.58
C PHE A 493 10.75 5.26 -2.14
N ASN A 494 9.80 4.40 -1.76
CA ASN A 494 8.58 4.84 -1.09
C ASN A 494 8.89 5.62 0.20
N ALA A 495 9.79 5.09 1.05
CA ALA A 495 10.21 5.78 2.28
C ALA A 495 10.87 7.13 1.99
N ILE A 496 11.74 7.21 0.98
CA ILE A 496 12.39 8.47 0.57
C ILE A 496 11.34 9.49 0.12
N VAL A 497 10.44 9.10 -0.78
CA VAL A 497 9.39 9.97 -1.32
C VAL A 497 8.46 10.45 -0.20
N ALA A 498 8.01 9.53 0.68
CA ALA A 498 7.14 9.85 1.80
C ALA A 498 7.81 10.81 2.80
N GLY A 499 9.08 10.57 3.11
CA GLY A 499 9.84 11.38 4.07
C GLY A 499 10.20 12.76 3.54
N THR A 500 10.39 12.91 2.23
CA THR A 500 10.81 14.19 1.63
C THR A 500 9.62 15.06 1.19
N PHE A 501 8.46 14.49 0.92
CA PHE A 501 7.34 15.23 0.37
C PHE A 501 6.85 16.39 1.23
N PRO A 502 6.69 16.30 2.58
CA PRO A 502 6.26 17.43 3.39
C PRO A 502 7.25 18.61 3.28
N TRP A 503 8.54 18.32 3.30
CA TRP A 503 9.57 19.33 3.09
C TRP A 503 9.50 19.96 1.68
N MET A 504 9.25 19.15 0.66
CA MET A 504 9.13 19.65 -0.72
C MET A 504 7.95 20.63 -0.86
N ILE A 505 6.80 20.28 -0.33
CA ILE A 505 5.61 21.17 -0.39
C ILE A 505 5.86 22.49 0.33
N GLU A 506 6.56 22.48 1.49
CA GLU A 506 6.84 23.67 2.25
C GLU A 506 7.93 24.57 1.63
N ASN A 507 8.94 23.98 1.00
CA ASN A 507 10.10 24.73 0.50
C ASN A 507 10.08 24.97 -1.01
N LEU A 508 9.50 24.08 -1.81
CA LEU A 508 9.41 24.21 -3.26
C LEU A 508 8.01 24.65 -3.73
N GLY A 509 7.06 24.74 -2.81
CA GLY A 509 5.66 24.97 -3.15
C GLY A 509 5.02 23.78 -3.90
N GLY A 510 3.76 23.95 -4.26
CA GLY A 510 3.05 22.96 -5.08
C GLY A 510 3.61 22.84 -6.48
N SER A 511 3.93 23.98 -7.12
CA SER A 511 4.47 24.01 -8.49
C SER A 511 5.80 23.27 -8.60
N GLY A 512 6.77 23.58 -7.73
CA GLY A 512 8.09 22.95 -7.73
C GLY A 512 8.01 21.46 -7.42
N THR A 513 7.19 21.08 -6.46
CA THR A 513 7.01 19.67 -6.06
C THR A 513 6.45 18.83 -7.20
N TYR A 514 5.36 19.25 -7.82
CA TYR A 514 4.74 18.50 -8.92
C TYR A 514 5.56 18.58 -10.22
N LEU A 515 6.33 19.64 -10.43
CA LEU A 515 7.29 19.70 -11.54
C LEU A 515 8.38 18.63 -11.40
N VAL A 516 8.95 18.46 -10.21
CA VAL A 516 9.95 17.40 -9.94
C VAL A 516 9.36 16.02 -10.22
N PHE A 517 8.17 15.71 -9.69
CA PHE A 517 7.51 14.43 -9.98
C PHE A 517 7.16 14.28 -11.46
N GLY A 518 6.71 15.34 -12.12
CA GLY A 518 6.42 15.35 -13.56
C GLY A 518 7.65 15.00 -14.40
N ILE A 519 8.81 15.60 -14.11
CA ILE A 519 10.08 15.31 -14.80
C ILE A 519 10.51 13.86 -14.57
N ILE A 520 10.43 13.36 -13.32
CA ILE A 520 10.77 11.97 -13.02
C ILE A 520 9.88 11.01 -13.83
N ASN A 521 8.57 11.32 -13.95
CA ASN A 521 7.66 10.48 -14.73
C ASN A 521 7.90 10.56 -16.25
N VAL A 522 8.39 11.66 -16.77
CA VAL A 522 8.88 11.73 -18.18
C VAL A 522 10.09 10.80 -18.36
N ILE A 523 11.01 10.77 -17.39
CA ILE A 523 12.16 9.84 -17.41
C ILE A 523 11.66 8.39 -17.32
N ALA A 524 10.69 8.11 -16.44
CA ALA A 524 10.05 6.79 -16.33
C ALA A 524 9.39 6.37 -17.65
N LEU A 525 8.67 7.28 -18.33
CA LEU A 525 8.08 7.04 -19.65
C LEU A 525 9.15 6.65 -20.69
N CYS A 526 10.26 7.39 -20.74
CA CYS A 526 11.38 7.06 -21.62
C CYS A 526 11.97 5.66 -21.31
N PHE A 527 12.03 5.31 -20.02
CA PHE A 527 12.47 3.99 -19.58
C PHE A 527 11.51 2.89 -20.03
N TYR A 528 10.19 3.07 -19.86
CA TYR A 528 9.18 2.11 -20.33
C TYR A 528 9.25 1.90 -21.85
N ILE A 529 9.38 2.97 -22.61
CA ILE A 529 9.51 2.88 -24.09
C ILE A 529 10.75 2.11 -24.50
N LYS A 530 11.89 2.30 -23.83
CA LYS A 530 13.19 1.76 -24.28
C LYS A 530 13.50 0.36 -23.72
N PHE A 531 13.16 0.08 -22.46
CA PHE A 531 13.67 -1.08 -21.75
C PHE A 531 12.62 -2.12 -21.40
N VAL A 532 11.36 -1.74 -21.15
CA VAL A 532 10.33 -2.67 -20.71
C VAL A 532 9.90 -3.57 -21.88
N PRO A 533 10.00 -4.91 -21.73
CA PRO A 533 9.55 -5.84 -22.75
C PRO A 533 8.03 -6.00 -22.74
N GLU A 534 7.46 -6.49 -23.86
CA GLU A 534 6.11 -7.01 -23.85
C GLU A 534 6.14 -8.46 -23.36
N THR A 535 5.28 -8.80 -22.41
CA THR A 535 5.26 -10.12 -21.79
C THR A 535 4.00 -10.92 -22.10
N LYS A 536 2.88 -10.25 -22.45
CA LYS A 536 1.57 -10.88 -22.58
C LYS A 536 1.46 -11.95 -23.67
N ILE A 537 2.17 -11.76 -24.77
CA ILE A 537 2.08 -12.61 -25.96
C ILE A 537 3.06 -13.79 -25.95
N TYR A 538 3.93 -13.83 -24.96
CA TYR A 538 5.00 -14.82 -24.83
C TYR A 538 4.77 -15.69 -23.58
N THR A 539 5.21 -16.95 -23.66
CA THR A 539 5.37 -17.78 -22.45
C THR A 539 6.54 -17.25 -21.61
N LEU A 540 6.63 -17.65 -20.35
CA LEU A 540 7.74 -17.21 -19.49
C LEU A 540 9.09 -17.63 -20.02
N GLU A 541 9.17 -18.82 -20.65
CA GLU A 541 10.36 -19.36 -21.27
C GLU A 541 10.76 -18.57 -22.53
N GLU A 542 9.77 -18.15 -23.34
CA GLU A 542 10.03 -17.28 -24.52
C GLU A 542 10.47 -15.88 -24.09
N VAL A 543 9.92 -15.33 -23.00
CA VAL A 543 10.40 -14.07 -22.43
C VAL A 543 11.86 -14.20 -22.00
N GLU A 544 12.24 -15.29 -21.33
CA GLU A 544 13.61 -15.57 -20.92
C GLU A 544 14.54 -15.61 -22.15
N GLN A 545 14.22 -16.41 -23.17
CA GLN A 545 15.01 -16.53 -24.40
C GLN A 545 15.17 -15.19 -25.14
N ASN A 546 14.10 -14.41 -25.24
CA ASN A 546 14.13 -13.10 -25.87
C ASN A 546 15.01 -12.10 -25.11
N LEU A 547 14.97 -12.12 -23.79
CA LEU A 547 15.80 -11.26 -22.93
C LEU A 547 17.27 -11.67 -22.98
N GLU A 548 17.55 -12.98 -22.94
CA GLU A 548 18.89 -13.50 -23.10
C GLU A 548 19.47 -13.13 -24.46
N ALA A 549 18.77 -13.39 -25.56
CA ALA A 549 19.21 -13.01 -26.91
C ALA A 549 19.47 -11.51 -27.06
N LYS A 550 18.64 -10.66 -26.43
CA LYS A 550 18.77 -9.21 -26.47
C LYS A 550 19.94 -8.66 -25.65
N TYR A 551 20.27 -9.29 -24.52
CA TYR A 551 21.18 -8.73 -23.52
C TYR A 551 22.46 -9.55 -23.27
N SER A 552 22.65 -10.69 -23.91
CA SER A 552 23.91 -11.48 -23.86
C SER A 552 25.03 -10.87 -24.70
N LYS A 553 24.71 -9.91 -25.57
CA LYS A 553 25.67 -9.19 -26.41
C LYS A 553 26.33 -8.02 -25.70
#